data_3a8481d467ce9ec017c40063654248b8
#
_entry.id   3a8481d467ce9ec017c40063654248b8
#
_cell.length_a   1.000
_cell.length_b   1.000
_cell.length_c   1.000
_cell.angle_alpha   90.00
_cell.angle_beta   90.00
_cell.angle_gamma   90.00
#
_symmetry.space_group_name_H-M   'P 1'
#
loop_
_entity.id
_entity.type
_entity.pdbx_description
1 polymer ?
#
loop_
_entity_poly.entity_id
_entity_poly.type
_entity_poly.pdbx_seq_one_letter_code
_entity_poly.pdbx_strand_id
1 'polypeptide(L)'
;PGETDADFRTTYDFLAGLEPAFLHIFPFSERPGTPAVDLPGKVQPSVATARVAELEGLCDRLHGDFCARAVGTEDTVLFESTRRGGMMFGFTGNYRRVKAPYDAAKVNTLCRVKLGAMDDSHDLMGEIRD
;
A
#
# COMPACT_ATOMS: atom_id res chain seq x y z
N PRO A 1 -1.82 -23.98 5.16
CA PRO A 1 -1.61 -25.08 6.13
C PRO A 1 -0.13 -25.45 6.23
N GLY A 2 0.32 -25.80 7.46
CA GLY A 2 1.72 -26.19 7.71
C GLY A 2 2.70 -25.06 7.96
N GLU A 3 2.29 -23.80 7.83
CA GLU A 3 3.16 -22.66 8.13
C GLU A 3 3.48 -22.61 9.63
N THR A 4 4.77 -22.74 9.97
CA THR A 4 5.26 -22.58 11.34
C THR A 4 5.61 -21.13 11.65
N ASP A 5 5.87 -20.80 12.92
CA ASP A 5 6.36 -19.47 13.30
C ASP A 5 7.72 -19.16 12.66
N ALA A 6 8.56 -20.16 12.47
CA ALA A 6 9.85 -20.00 11.78
C ALA A 6 9.65 -19.69 10.29
N ASP A 7 8.70 -20.35 9.62
CA ASP A 7 8.36 -20.07 8.22
C ASP A 7 7.82 -18.65 8.06
N PHE A 8 6.90 -18.25 8.94
CA PHE A 8 6.36 -16.90 8.95
C PHE A 8 7.46 -15.85 9.17
N ARG A 9 8.38 -16.07 10.10
CA ARG A 9 9.50 -15.16 10.35
C ARG A 9 10.42 -15.04 9.14
N THR A 10 10.70 -16.14 8.47
CA THR A 10 11.46 -16.15 7.21
C THR A 10 10.77 -15.29 6.14
N THR A 11 9.45 -15.43 5.99
CA THR A 11 8.66 -14.60 5.05
C THR A 11 8.71 -13.13 5.43
N TYR A 12 8.51 -12.81 6.70
CA TYR A 12 8.56 -11.44 7.20
C TYR A 12 9.91 -10.77 6.92
N ASP A 13 11.00 -11.45 7.28
CA ASP A 13 12.36 -10.93 7.12
C ASP A 13 12.73 -10.76 5.65
N PHE A 14 12.30 -11.68 4.80
CA PHE A 14 12.48 -11.57 3.34
C PHE A 14 11.76 -10.34 2.78
N LEU A 15 10.49 -10.13 3.14
CA LEU A 15 9.72 -8.98 2.69
C LEU A 15 10.30 -7.66 3.22
N ALA A 16 10.73 -7.62 4.48
CA ALA A 16 11.37 -6.45 5.07
C ALA A 16 12.67 -6.08 4.34
N GLY A 17 13.48 -7.07 3.94
CA GLY A 17 14.71 -6.86 3.19
C GLY A 17 14.52 -6.53 1.72
N LEU A 18 13.42 -7.00 1.11
CA LEU A 18 13.09 -6.73 -0.29
C LEU A 18 12.55 -5.31 -0.52
N GLU A 19 11.97 -4.71 0.52
CA GLU A 19 11.39 -3.36 0.51
C GLU A 19 10.35 -3.10 -0.60
N PRO A 20 9.32 -3.95 -0.76
CA PRO A 20 8.26 -3.69 -1.72
C PRO A 20 7.50 -2.40 -1.37
N ALA A 21 6.89 -1.78 -2.38
CA ALA A 21 6.11 -0.56 -2.19
C ALA A 21 4.84 -0.76 -1.36
N PHE A 22 4.24 -1.94 -1.44
CA PHE A 22 3.00 -2.29 -0.75
C PHE A 22 2.86 -3.82 -0.67
N LEU A 23 2.10 -4.29 0.32
CA LEU A 23 1.75 -5.70 0.49
C LEU A 23 0.23 -5.86 0.43
N HIS A 24 -0.26 -6.80 -0.34
CA HIS A 24 -1.62 -7.30 -0.23
C HIS A 24 -1.60 -8.55 0.66
N ILE A 25 -2.26 -8.49 1.81
CA ILE A 25 -2.16 -9.49 2.86
C ILE A 25 -3.52 -10.15 3.05
N PHE A 26 -3.56 -11.47 2.89
CA PHE A 26 -4.78 -12.26 3.09
C PHE A 26 -4.48 -13.47 3.96
N PRO A 27 -5.29 -13.77 4.97
CA PRO A 27 -5.21 -15.06 5.65
C PRO A 27 -5.61 -16.17 4.65
N PHE A 28 -5.02 -17.35 4.82
CA PHE A 28 -5.41 -18.51 4.02
C PHE A 28 -6.91 -18.78 4.19
N SER A 29 -7.60 -18.98 3.08
CA SER A 29 -9.02 -19.30 3.03
C SER A 29 -9.22 -20.64 2.32
N GLU A 30 -9.85 -21.59 3.01
CA GLU A 30 -10.17 -22.89 2.43
C GLU A 30 -11.12 -22.73 1.24
N ARG A 31 -10.77 -23.38 0.13
CA ARG A 31 -11.59 -23.41 -1.08
C ARG A 31 -11.97 -24.85 -1.37
N PRO A 32 -13.28 -25.23 -1.35
CA PRO A 32 -13.73 -26.56 -1.67
C PRO A 32 -13.17 -27.04 -3.03
N GLY A 33 -12.76 -28.32 -3.07
CA GLY A 33 -12.19 -28.92 -4.27
C GLY A 33 -10.73 -28.62 -4.55
N THR A 34 -10.02 -27.98 -3.60
CA THR A 34 -8.56 -27.78 -3.69
C THR A 34 -7.83 -28.75 -2.76
N PRO A 35 -6.64 -29.27 -3.14
CA PRO A 35 -5.84 -30.13 -2.26
C PRO A 35 -5.47 -29.50 -0.93
N ALA A 36 -5.39 -28.18 -0.88
CA ALA A 36 -5.00 -27.46 0.34
C ALA A 36 -6.00 -27.62 1.50
N VAL A 37 -7.26 -27.93 1.22
CA VAL A 37 -8.29 -28.20 2.25
C VAL A 37 -7.93 -29.42 3.10
N ASP A 38 -7.31 -30.42 2.48
CA ASP A 38 -6.99 -31.72 3.11
C ASP A 38 -5.57 -31.77 3.71
N LEU A 39 -4.79 -30.66 3.55
CA LEU A 39 -3.44 -30.63 4.10
C LEU A 39 -3.46 -30.55 5.64
N PRO A 40 -2.55 -31.28 6.31
CA PRO A 40 -2.41 -31.25 7.77
C PRO A 40 -1.77 -29.92 8.23
N GLY A 41 -1.80 -29.68 9.55
CA GLY A 41 -1.11 -28.55 10.15
C GLY A 41 -1.83 -27.22 9.90
N LYS A 42 -3.15 -27.21 9.93
CA LYS A 42 -3.94 -25.97 9.79
C LYS A 42 -3.53 -24.97 10.86
N VAL A 43 -3.27 -23.74 10.42
CA VAL A 43 -2.94 -22.62 11.31
C VAL A 43 -4.18 -22.21 12.08
N GLN A 44 -4.07 -22.04 13.41
CA GLN A 44 -5.17 -21.56 14.24
C GLN A 44 -5.59 -20.14 13.80
N PRO A 45 -6.90 -19.83 13.76
CA PRO A 45 -7.39 -18.51 13.34
C PRO A 45 -6.76 -17.35 14.11
N SER A 46 -6.54 -17.48 15.42
CA SER A 46 -5.90 -16.45 16.24
C SER A 46 -4.43 -16.20 15.84
N VAL A 47 -3.71 -17.26 15.46
CA VAL A 47 -2.34 -17.15 14.97
C VAL A 47 -2.31 -16.47 13.60
N ALA A 48 -3.21 -16.87 12.70
CA ALA A 48 -3.32 -16.22 11.39
C ALA A 48 -3.63 -14.73 11.52
N THR A 49 -4.56 -14.36 12.41
CA THR A 49 -4.89 -12.95 12.69
C THR A 49 -3.68 -12.18 13.22
N ALA A 50 -2.92 -12.75 14.14
CA ALA A 50 -1.71 -12.11 14.67
C ALA A 50 -0.64 -11.90 13.58
N ARG A 51 -0.43 -12.89 12.71
CA ARG A 51 0.51 -12.80 11.59
C ARG A 51 0.08 -11.74 10.57
N VAL A 52 -1.21 -11.66 10.26
CA VAL A 52 -1.76 -10.58 9.41
C VAL A 52 -1.45 -9.22 10.01
N ALA A 53 -1.71 -9.02 11.31
CA ALA A 53 -1.45 -7.75 11.97
C ALA A 53 0.04 -7.36 11.94
N GLU A 54 0.96 -8.31 12.11
CA GLU A 54 2.40 -8.05 11.97
C GLU A 54 2.77 -7.62 10.55
N LEU A 55 2.24 -8.28 9.52
CA LEU A 55 2.47 -7.91 8.12
C LEU A 55 1.83 -6.59 7.75
N GLU A 56 0.67 -6.26 8.30
CA GLU A 56 0.04 -4.94 8.12
C GLU A 56 0.94 -3.82 8.69
N GLY A 57 1.53 -4.01 9.86
CA GLY A 57 2.50 -3.09 10.43
C GLY A 57 3.76 -2.94 9.56
N LEU A 58 4.27 -4.05 9.00
CA LEU A 58 5.36 -4.03 8.04
C LEU A 58 4.97 -3.28 6.76
N CYS A 59 3.79 -3.55 6.21
CA CYS A 59 3.27 -2.89 5.01
C CYS A 59 3.17 -1.38 5.19
N ASP A 60 2.63 -0.93 6.33
CA ASP A 60 2.52 0.49 6.65
C ASP A 60 3.89 1.18 6.64
N ARG A 61 4.90 0.59 7.28
CA ARG A 61 6.27 1.10 7.27
C ARG A 61 6.88 1.11 5.87
N LEU A 62 6.79 0.02 5.12
CA LEU A 62 7.35 -0.10 3.77
C LEU A 62 6.69 0.89 2.81
N HIS A 63 5.37 1.05 2.89
CA HIS A 63 4.63 1.98 2.05
C HIS A 63 4.96 3.44 2.41
N GLY A 64 5.06 3.75 3.70
CA GLY A 64 5.51 5.06 4.17
C GLY A 64 6.90 5.42 3.65
N ASP A 65 7.86 4.51 3.74
CA ASP A 65 9.22 4.70 3.22
C ASP A 65 9.23 4.88 1.70
N PHE A 66 8.43 4.09 0.98
CA PHE A 66 8.27 4.22 -0.47
C PHE A 66 7.72 5.60 -0.87
N CYS A 67 6.71 6.09 -0.17
CA CYS A 67 6.15 7.41 -0.42
C CYS A 67 7.12 8.53 -0.02
N ALA A 68 7.76 8.41 1.14
CA ALA A 68 8.70 9.41 1.65
C ALA A 68 9.89 9.65 0.71
N ARG A 69 10.37 8.61 0.01
CA ARG A 69 11.45 8.75 -0.97
C ARG A 69 11.10 9.65 -2.17
N ALA A 70 9.82 9.93 -2.39
CA ALA A 70 9.39 10.81 -3.48
C ALA A 70 9.26 12.28 -3.07
N VAL A 71 9.33 12.60 -1.78
CA VAL A 71 9.23 13.98 -1.29
C VAL A 71 10.31 14.85 -1.93
N GLY A 72 9.90 15.99 -2.50
CA GLY A 72 10.79 16.93 -3.18
C GLY A 72 11.04 16.62 -4.66
N THR A 73 10.58 15.48 -5.17
CA THR A 73 10.69 15.13 -6.60
C THR A 73 9.50 15.63 -7.41
N GLU A 74 9.58 15.54 -8.73
CA GLU A 74 8.44 15.78 -9.64
C GLU A 74 8.00 14.47 -10.29
N ASP A 75 6.69 14.32 -10.47
CA ASP A 75 6.10 13.15 -11.13
C ASP A 75 4.83 13.57 -11.89
N THR A 76 4.31 12.67 -12.70
CA THR A 76 3.02 12.83 -13.37
C THR A 76 1.94 12.14 -12.56
N VAL A 77 0.86 12.86 -12.26
CA VAL A 77 -0.26 12.41 -11.45
C VAL A 77 -1.54 12.44 -12.28
N LEU A 78 -2.28 11.33 -12.29
CA LEU A 78 -3.65 11.30 -12.79
C LEU A 78 -4.59 11.64 -11.63
N PHE A 79 -5.22 12.80 -11.68
CA PHE A 79 -6.21 13.19 -10.68
C PHE A 79 -7.58 12.59 -11.00
N GLU A 80 -8.21 12.05 -9.97
CA GLU A 80 -9.55 11.45 -10.03
C GLU A 80 -10.64 12.43 -9.60
N SER A 81 -11.91 12.07 -9.83
CA SER A 81 -13.05 12.89 -9.45
C SER A 81 -13.32 12.92 -7.94
N THR A 82 -12.66 12.05 -7.16
CA THR A 82 -12.82 11.99 -5.70
C THR A 82 -12.43 13.32 -5.06
N ARG A 83 -13.38 13.89 -4.29
CA ARG A 83 -13.19 15.12 -3.55
C ARG A 83 -13.46 14.91 -2.06
N ARG A 84 -12.53 15.33 -1.20
CA ARG A 84 -12.67 15.30 0.25
C ARG A 84 -11.93 16.47 0.89
N GLY A 85 -12.60 17.20 1.79
CA GLY A 85 -11.98 18.32 2.52
C GLY A 85 -11.40 19.40 1.60
N GLY A 86 -12.03 19.68 0.46
CA GLY A 86 -11.53 20.67 -0.50
C GLY A 86 -10.35 20.19 -1.36
N MET A 87 -9.93 18.93 -1.19
CA MET A 87 -8.82 18.33 -1.94
C MET A 87 -9.35 17.34 -2.99
N MET A 88 -8.68 17.26 -4.11
CA MET A 88 -8.76 16.14 -5.06
C MET A 88 -7.60 15.19 -4.82
N PHE A 89 -7.76 13.95 -5.29
CA PHE A 89 -6.77 12.87 -5.12
C PHE A 89 -6.43 12.28 -6.48
N GLY A 90 -5.22 11.77 -6.58
CA GLY A 90 -4.74 11.10 -7.78
C GLY A 90 -3.58 10.18 -7.46
N PHE A 91 -3.07 9.50 -8.48
CA PHE A 91 -1.97 8.56 -8.35
C PHE A 91 -0.86 8.87 -9.34
N THR A 92 0.37 8.68 -8.89
CA THR A 92 1.53 8.59 -9.78
C THR A 92 1.51 7.27 -10.56
N GLY A 93 2.32 7.13 -11.59
CA GLY A 93 2.41 5.91 -12.39
C GLY A 93 2.82 4.65 -11.61
N ASN A 94 3.42 4.81 -10.44
CA ASN A 94 3.81 3.74 -9.51
C ASN A 94 2.99 3.73 -8.22
N TYR A 95 1.77 4.25 -8.27
CA TYR A 95 0.74 4.19 -7.21
C TYR A 95 1.05 4.93 -5.91
N ARG A 96 1.84 6.01 -5.93
CA ARG A 96 1.84 6.95 -4.81
C ARG A 96 0.59 7.80 -4.87
N ARG A 97 -0.15 7.88 -3.78
CA ARG A 97 -1.34 8.73 -3.70
C ARG A 97 -0.93 10.17 -3.42
N VAL A 98 -1.48 11.09 -4.21
CA VAL A 98 -1.19 12.52 -4.15
C VAL A 98 -2.49 13.27 -3.95
N LYS A 99 -2.49 14.29 -3.10
CA LYS A 99 -3.61 15.20 -2.89
C LYS A 99 -3.21 16.64 -3.25
N ALA A 100 -4.13 17.36 -3.88
CA ALA A 100 -3.97 18.76 -4.23
C ALA A 100 -5.29 19.51 -4.01
N PRO A 101 -5.28 20.84 -3.88
CA PRO A 101 -6.52 21.60 -3.88
C PRO A 101 -7.40 21.25 -5.08
N TYR A 102 -8.70 21.13 -4.83
CA TYR A 102 -9.64 20.72 -5.87
C TYR A 102 -9.70 21.74 -7.01
N ASP A 103 -9.48 21.26 -8.21
CA ASP A 103 -9.69 22.00 -9.46
C ASP A 103 -10.43 21.09 -10.46
N ALA A 104 -11.65 21.48 -10.82
CA ALA A 104 -12.47 20.72 -11.74
C ALA A 104 -11.83 20.55 -13.13
N ALA A 105 -11.00 21.49 -13.56
CA ALA A 105 -10.31 21.43 -14.86
C ALA A 105 -9.18 20.39 -14.89
N LYS A 106 -8.70 19.97 -13.71
CA LYS A 106 -7.61 18.99 -13.57
C LYS A 106 -8.13 17.57 -13.32
N VAL A 107 -9.42 17.41 -13.04
CA VAL A 107 -10.04 16.08 -12.85
C VAL A 107 -9.95 15.27 -14.14
N ASN A 108 -9.57 13.99 -14.00
CA ASN A 108 -9.35 13.05 -15.09
C ASN A 108 -8.30 13.53 -16.12
N THR A 109 -7.30 14.28 -15.66
CA THR A 109 -6.18 14.73 -16.48
C THR A 109 -4.85 14.32 -15.84
N LEU A 110 -3.83 14.16 -16.69
CA LEU A 110 -2.45 13.96 -16.26
C LEU A 110 -1.81 15.34 -16.02
N CYS A 111 -1.36 15.56 -14.80
CA CYS A 111 -0.71 16.79 -14.40
C CYS A 111 0.73 16.54 -13.96
N ARG A 112 1.63 17.44 -14.32
CA ARG A 112 2.98 17.45 -13.73
C ARG A 112 2.88 18.06 -12.34
N VAL A 113 3.43 17.37 -11.34
CA VAL A 113 3.26 17.72 -9.94
C VAL A 113 4.58 17.62 -9.20
N LYS A 114 4.91 18.65 -8.42
CA LYS A 114 5.96 18.56 -7.42
C LYS A 114 5.39 17.91 -6.16
N LEU A 115 6.02 16.84 -5.72
CA LEU A 115 5.60 16.05 -4.57
C LEU A 115 6.19 16.67 -3.29
N GLY A 116 5.32 17.12 -2.41
CA GLY A 116 5.67 17.76 -1.14
C GLY A 116 5.53 16.85 0.05
N ALA A 117 5.24 17.43 1.22
CA ALA A 117 5.16 16.71 2.48
C ALA A 117 4.15 15.55 2.43
N MET A 118 4.52 14.46 3.08
CA MET A 118 3.69 13.29 3.30
C MET A 118 2.90 13.45 4.61
N ASP A 119 1.62 13.09 4.60
CA ASP A 119 0.81 13.03 5.82
C ASP A 119 0.82 11.63 6.47
N ASP A 120 0.08 11.49 7.59
CA ASP A 120 0.00 10.24 8.35
C ASP A 120 -0.70 9.10 7.59
N SER A 121 -1.42 9.40 6.50
CA SER A 121 -2.02 8.41 5.59
C SER A 121 -1.10 8.05 4.42
N HIS A 122 0.14 8.53 4.44
CA HIS A 122 1.14 8.42 3.37
C HIS A 122 0.74 9.14 2.06
N ASP A 123 -0.22 10.06 2.13
CA ASP A 123 -0.57 10.91 1.00
C ASP A 123 0.44 12.03 0.84
N LEU A 124 0.92 12.23 -0.38
CA LEU A 124 1.83 13.32 -0.70
C LEU A 124 1.06 14.58 -1.09
N MET A 125 1.43 15.72 -0.55
CA MET A 125 0.90 17.00 -0.99
C MET A 125 1.47 17.32 -2.37
N GLY A 126 0.59 17.54 -3.34
CA GLY A 126 0.96 17.88 -4.72
C GLY A 126 0.85 19.38 -5.00
N GLU A 127 1.89 19.96 -5.59
CA GLU A 127 1.87 21.29 -6.20
C GLU A 127 1.89 21.11 -7.72
N ILE A 128 0.75 21.42 -8.37
CA ILE A 128 0.62 21.27 -9.83
C ILE A 128 1.51 22.32 -10.50
N ARG A 129 2.29 21.87 -11.47
CA ARG A 129 3.13 22.69 -12.34
C ARG A 129 2.44 22.89 -13.69
N ASP A 130 2.45 24.10 -14.17
CA ASP A 130 1.93 24.46 -15.51
C ASP A 130 2.94 24.09 -16.60
#